data_0ad7dd9edae86625d5860daaeb769f91
#
_entry.id   0ad7dd9edae86625d5860daaeb769f91
#
_cell.length_a   1.000
_cell.length_b   1.000
_cell.length_c   1.000
_cell.angle_alpha   90.00
_cell.angle_beta   90.00
_cell.angle_gamma   90.00
#
_symmetry.space_group_name_H-M   'P 1'
#
loop_
_entity.id
_entity.type
_entity.pdbx_description
1 polymer ?
#
loop_
_entity_poly.entity_id
_entity_poly.type
_entity_poly.pdbx_seq_one_letter_code
_entity_poly.pdbx_strand_id
1 'polypeptide(L)'
;MEIRLPAAYPYQERQPGAAMARIRPGYRQTLQFVQAPRQCLLSSCSMATKGKSVADLESTREMTGLVEQSCLVAKDAAFNLRDFLQNSSNMAFIAVKDCEKELDRMEREIDQEITSAITQVSEVEARELLACLKFIIDLERIGDLTWSVTQRLRHLTGRLLKDDRRDLIAMAEILEKMLENIHQGFVKRDLEPANWVMKTDSEIDHVCHAVFRRHLESKDCSFDYSTSLLLMAQAFERAGDHAKNLGEELFHLVEGRSMRHERKRSAKTGAQS
;
A
#
# COMPACT_ATOMS: atom_id res chain seq x y z
N MET A 1 -11.48 47.50 -4.51
CA MET A 1 -11.14 46.53 -5.59
C MET A 1 -11.66 45.19 -5.12
N GLU A 2 -12.92 44.89 -5.44
CA GLU A 2 -13.62 43.70 -4.95
C GLU A 2 -13.20 42.49 -5.81
N ILE A 3 -12.66 41.46 -5.17
CA ILE A 3 -12.30 40.18 -5.82
C ILE A 3 -13.58 39.32 -5.89
N ARG A 4 -14.18 39.22 -7.08
CA ARG A 4 -15.27 38.28 -7.35
C ARG A 4 -14.73 36.86 -7.43
N LEU A 5 -15.16 35.99 -6.51
CA LEU A 5 -14.97 34.56 -6.57
C LEU A 5 -15.85 33.95 -7.68
N PRO A 6 -15.36 33.00 -8.49
CA PRO A 6 -16.17 32.33 -9.48
C PRO A 6 -17.19 31.38 -8.82
N ALA A 7 -18.39 31.32 -9.41
CA ALA A 7 -19.53 30.58 -8.94
C ALA A 7 -19.23 29.05 -8.84
N ALA A 8 -19.68 28.45 -7.75
CA ALA A 8 -19.62 27.01 -7.50
C ALA A 8 -20.45 26.25 -8.56
N TYR A 9 -19.86 25.23 -9.18
CA TYR A 9 -20.55 24.30 -10.05
C TYR A 9 -21.54 23.43 -9.23
N PRO A 10 -22.78 23.21 -9.70
CA PRO A 10 -23.75 22.41 -9.00
C PRO A 10 -23.36 20.93 -9.00
N TYR A 11 -23.28 20.34 -7.82
CA TYR A 11 -23.08 18.92 -7.58
C TYR A 11 -24.35 18.15 -7.96
N GLN A 12 -24.34 17.41 -9.05
CA GLN A 12 -25.39 16.44 -9.39
C GLN A 12 -25.05 15.09 -8.77
N GLU A 13 -25.79 14.70 -7.76
CA GLU A 13 -25.81 13.33 -7.24
C GLU A 13 -26.26 12.35 -8.34
N ARG A 14 -25.38 11.49 -8.81
CA ARG A 14 -25.71 10.34 -9.66
C ARG A 14 -25.83 9.08 -8.82
N GLN A 15 -26.92 8.36 -9.04
CA GLN A 15 -27.24 7.10 -8.38
C GLN A 15 -26.10 6.06 -8.50
N PRO A 16 -25.89 5.21 -7.47
CA PRO A 16 -24.70 4.32 -7.36
C PRO A 16 -24.69 3.09 -8.29
N GLY A 17 -25.64 2.95 -9.21
CA GLY A 17 -25.79 1.73 -10.03
C GLY A 17 -24.97 1.65 -11.32
N ALA A 18 -24.39 2.74 -11.82
CA ALA A 18 -23.79 2.77 -13.17
C ALA A 18 -22.26 2.69 -13.22
N ALA A 19 -21.56 2.84 -12.09
CA ALA A 19 -20.08 2.89 -12.02
C ALA A 19 -19.41 1.50 -12.05
N MET A 20 -20.11 0.45 -11.62
CA MET A 20 -19.55 -0.91 -11.55
C MET A 20 -19.29 -1.60 -12.90
N ALA A 21 -19.72 -1.04 -14.02
CA ALA A 21 -19.68 -1.73 -15.33
C ALA A 21 -18.32 -1.63 -16.07
N ARG A 22 -17.34 -0.86 -15.57
CA ARG A 22 -16.07 -0.58 -16.29
C ARG A 22 -14.79 -0.83 -15.49
N ILE A 23 -14.85 -1.59 -14.42
CA ILE A 23 -13.68 -2.04 -13.65
C ILE A 23 -13.02 -3.21 -14.40
N ARG A 24 -11.68 -3.24 -14.47
CA ARG A 24 -10.93 -4.32 -15.13
C ARG A 24 -11.33 -5.71 -14.61
N PRO A 25 -11.24 -6.79 -15.43
CA PRO A 25 -11.64 -8.14 -15.04
C PRO A 25 -11.00 -8.67 -13.74
N GLY A 26 -9.78 -8.26 -13.42
CA GLY A 26 -9.07 -8.65 -12.19
C GLY A 26 -9.74 -8.07 -10.92
N TYR A 27 -10.12 -6.81 -10.94
CA TYR A 27 -10.79 -6.15 -9.81
C TYR A 27 -12.19 -6.74 -9.54
N ARG A 28 -12.89 -7.15 -10.59
CA ARG A 28 -14.17 -7.88 -10.44
C ARG A 28 -13.99 -9.24 -9.75
N GLN A 29 -12.88 -9.94 -10.00
CA GLN A 29 -12.61 -11.21 -9.33
C GLN A 29 -12.30 -11.00 -7.85
N THR A 30 -11.56 -9.95 -7.48
CA THR A 30 -11.25 -9.62 -6.07
C THR A 30 -12.52 -9.25 -5.29
N LEU A 31 -13.40 -8.42 -5.87
CA LEU A 31 -14.68 -8.05 -5.24
C LEU A 31 -15.70 -9.21 -5.18
N GLN A 32 -15.68 -10.15 -6.15
CA GLN A 32 -16.56 -11.32 -6.12
C GLN A 32 -16.14 -12.35 -5.08
N PHE A 33 -14.84 -12.43 -4.72
CA PHE A 33 -14.38 -13.29 -3.63
C PHE A 33 -14.85 -12.82 -2.25
N VAL A 34 -15.02 -11.51 -2.05
CA VAL A 34 -15.55 -10.93 -0.80
C VAL A 34 -17.04 -11.25 -0.59
N GLN A 35 -17.77 -11.59 -1.66
CA GLN A 35 -19.22 -11.88 -1.62
C GLN A 35 -19.60 -13.37 -1.72
N ALA A 36 -18.63 -14.28 -1.76
CA ALA A 36 -18.94 -15.71 -1.81
C ALA A 36 -19.51 -16.21 -0.45
N PRO A 37 -20.62 -16.94 -0.45
CA PRO A 37 -21.20 -17.43 0.78
C PRO A 37 -20.31 -18.48 1.45
N ARG A 38 -20.20 -18.39 2.78
CA ARG A 38 -19.37 -19.20 3.71
C ARG A 38 -19.63 -20.73 3.69
N GLN A 39 -20.13 -21.33 2.60
CA GLN A 39 -20.67 -22.70 2.62
C GLN A 39 -20.03 -23.73 1.68
N CYS A 40 -18.79 -23.63 1.29
CA CYS A 40 -18.17 -24.75 0.56
C CYS A 40 -16.67 -24.83 0.75
N LEU A 41 -16.21 -25.50 1.80
CA LEU A 41 -14.88 -26.15 1.85
C LEU A 41 -14.72 -27.01 3.15
N LEU A 42 -15.72 -27.84 3.46
CA LEU A 42 -15.54 -28.89 4.48
C LEU A 42 -15.55 -30.25 3.79
N SER A 43 -14.41 -30.69 3.25
CA SER A 43 -14.13 -32.11 3.11
C SER A 43 -12.61 -32.35 2.97
N SER A 44 -12.15 -33.23 3.86
CA SER A 44 -10.85 -33.90 3.86
C SER A 44 -9.62 -33.13 4.36
N CYS A 45 -9.39 -33.14 5.68
CA CYS A 45 -8.13 -33.59 6.20
C CYS A 45 -8.29 -33.97 7.69
N SER A 46 -8.46 -35.24 7.95
CA SER A 46 -8.40 -35.83 9.30
C SER A 46 -6.97 -36.26 9.55
N MET A 47 -6.26 -35.51 10.40
CA MET A 47 -5.20 -36.07 11.26
C MET A 47 -5.16 -35.27 12.56
N ALA A 48 -5.43 -35.98 13.63
CA ALA A 48 -5.58 -35.49 14.98
C ALA A 48 -4.25 -34.94 15.53
N THR A 49 -4.24 -33.64 15.85
CA THR A 49 -3.37 -33.09 16.89
C THR A 49 -4.24 -32.64 18.05
N LYS A 50 -3.98 -33.21 19.22
CA LYS A 50 -4.69 -32.92 20.47
C LYS A 50 -4.55 -31.43 20.81
N GLY A 51 -5.66 -30.71 20.93
CA GLY A 51 -5.77 -29.49 21.72
C GLY A 51 -6.04 -28.17 21.02
N LYS A 52 -6.38 -28.13 19.72
CA LYS A 52 -6.75 -26.88 19.02
C LYS A 52 -8.24 -26.85 18.72
N SER A 53 -8.92 -25.73 19.03
CA SER A 53 -10.26 -25.52 18.51
C SER A 53 -10.18 -25.21 17.02
N VAL A 54 -11.11 -25.74 16.24
CA VAL A 54 -11.21 -25.47 14.79
C VAL A 54 -11.39 -23.96 14.52
N ALA A 55 -12.02 -23.25 15.46
CA ALA A 55 -12.27 -21.81 15.38
C ALA A 55 -10.98 -20.95 15.42
N ASP A 56 -9.94 -21.37 16.18
CA ASP A 56 -8.70 -20.59 16.33
C ASP A 56 -7.85 -20.61 15.05
N LEU A 57 -7.82 -21.76 14.37
CA LEU A 57 -7.16 -21.92 13.06
C LEU A 57 -7.88 -21.15 11.95
N GLU A 58 -9.20 -21.01 12.06
CA GLU A 58 -10.04 -20.30 11.08
C GLU A 58 -9.79 -18.78 11.15
N SER A 59 -9.72 -18.20 12.34
CA SER A 59 -9.46 -16.77 12.56
C SER A 59 -8.09 -16.32 12.03
N THR A 60 -7.01 -17.06 12.33
CA THR A 60 -5.67 -16.75 11.80
C THR A 60 -5.63 -16.82 10.27
N ARG A 61 -6.32 -17.80 9.68
CA ARG A 61 -6.40 -17.96 8.23
C ARG A 61 -7.20 -16.84 7.56
N GLU A 62 -8.29 -16.40 8.17
CA GLU A 62 -9.09 -15.28 7.69
C GLU A 62 -8.27 -13.97 7.69
N MET A 63 -7.55 -13.66 8.76
CA MET A 63 -6.69 -12.47 8.84
C MET A 63 -5.52 -12.51 7.84
N THR A 64 -4.89 -13.67 7.66
CA THR A 64 -3.86 -13.85 6.62
C THR A 64 -4.44 -13.58 5.23
N GLY A 65 -5.66 -14.04 4.94
CA GLY A 65 -6.36 -13.78 3.69
C GLY A 65 -6.69 -12.30 3.48
N LEU A 66 -7.08 -11.59 4.54
CA LEU A 66 -7.30 -10.13 4.49
C LEU A 66 -6.02 -9.36 4.17
N VAL A 67 -4.89 -9.72 4.76
CA VAL A 67 -3.59 -9.11 4.46
C VAL A 67 -3.16 -9.39 3.02
N GLU A 68 -3.36 -10.62 2.51
CA GLU A 68 -3.10 -10.94 1.11
C GLU A 68 -3.90 -10.04 0.16
N GLN A 69 -5.20 -9.86 0.43
CA GLN A 69 -6.06 -8.95 -0.33
C GLN A 69 -5.62 -7.49 -0.20
N SER A 70 -5.23 -7.05 1.00
CA SER A 70 -4.75 -5.69 1.23
C SER A 70 -3.48 -5.37 0.43
N CYS A 71 -2.56 -6.32 0.28
CA CYS A 71 -1.39 -6.18 -0.60
C CYS A 71 -1.80 -5.93 -2.07
N LEU A 72 -2.83 -6.64 -2.56
CA LEU A 72 -3.33 -6.43 -3.92
C LEU A 72 -4.03 -5.08 -4.07
N VAL A 73 -4.81 -4.65 -3.09
CA VAL A 73 -5.49 -3.35 -3.11
C VAL A 73 -4.47 -2.20 -3.09
N ALA A 74 -3.42 -2.28 -2.26
CA ALA A 74 -2.35 -1.29 -2.22
C ALA A 74 -1.58 -1.22 -3.56
N LYS A 75 -1.29 -2.38 -4.19
CA LYS A 75 -0.71 -2.44 -5.52
C LYS A 75 -1.61 -1.77 -6.57
N ASP A 76 -2.91 -2.05 -6.53
CA ASP A 76 -3.89 -1.45 -7.43
C ASP A 76 -3.99 0.07 -7.22
N ALA A 77 -3.84 0.57 -5.99
CA ALA A 77 -3.75 2.01 -5.71
C ALA A 77 -2.54 2.65 -6.42
N ALA A 78 -1.35 2.06 -6.30
CA ALA A 78 -0.14 2.54 -6.98
C ALA A 78 -0.26 2.48 -8.51
N PHE A 79 -0.82 1.40 -9.06
CA PHE A 79 -1.11 1.26 -10.48
C PHE A 79 -2.06 2.34 -10.99
N ASN A 80 -3.17 2.59 -10.30
CA ASN A 80 -4.16 3.59 -10.70
C ASN A 80 -3.61 5.02 -10.54
N LEU A 81 -2.77 5.29 -9.53
CA LEU A 81 -2.06 6.55 -9.40
C LEU A 81 -1.14 6.78 -10.62
N ARG A 82 -0.40 5.76 -11.05
CA ARG A 82 0.41 5.83 -12.27
C ARG A 82 -0.43 6.11 -13.51
N ASP A 83 -1.57 5.43 -13.67
CA ASP A 83 -2.50 5.67 -14.79
C ASP A 83 -3.05 7.10 -14.76
N PHE A 84 -3.36 7.62 -13.58
CA PHE A 84 -3.79 9.01 -13.43
C PHE A 84 -2.68 10.01 -13.80
N LEU A 85 -1.42 9.75 -13.44
CA LEU A 85 -0.25 10.54 -13.84
C LEU A 85 -0.05 10.54 -15.35
N GLN A 86 -0.24 9.40 -16.01
CA GLN A 86 -0.04 9.22 -17.45
C GLN A 86 -1.17 9.82 -18.27
N ASN A 87 -2.42 9.54 -17.90
CA ASN A 87 -3.59 9.72 -18.74
C ASN A 87 -4.59 10.75 -18.20
N SER A 88 -4.38 11.26 -16.97
CA SER A 88 -5.32 12.17 -16.27
C SER A 88 -6.75 11.59 -16.22
N SER A 89 -6.86 10.27 -16.12
CA SER A 89 -8.12 9.51 -16.15
C SER A 89 -8.93 9.74 -14.87
N ASN A 90 -10.16 10.26 -15.02
CA ASN A 90 -11.07 10.39 -13.87
C ASN A 90 -11.44 9.02 -13.24
N MET A 91 -11.41 7.96 -14.04
CA MET A 91 -11.63 6.59 -13.54
C MET A 91 -10.48 6.13 -12.65
N ALA A 92 -9.23 6.42 -13.05
CA ALA A 92 -8.06 6.12 -12.21
C ALA A 92 -8.09 6.92 -10.89
N PHE A 93 -8.48 8.21 -10.94
CA PHE A 93 -8.67 9.02 -9.74
C PHE A 93 -9.68 8.40 -8.75
N ILE A 94 -10.84 7.94 -9.25
CA ILE A 94 -11.87 7.29 -8.43
C ILE A 94 -11.34 5.96 -7.88
N ALA A 95 -10.64 5.18 -8.70
CA ALA A 95 -10.10 3.88 -8.29
C ALA A 95 -9.09 4.00 -7.14
N VAL A 96 -8.18 5.01 -7.15
CA VAL A 96 -7.28 5.24 -6.01
C VAL A 96 -8.06 5.54 -4.73
N LYS A 97 -9.09 6.39 -4.82
CA LYS A 97 -9.95 6.71 -3.66
C LYS A 97 -10.68 5.49 -3.10
N ASP A 98 -11.13 4.61 -3.99
CA ASP A 98 -11.84 3.39 -3.57
C ASP A 98 -10.87 2.37 -2.95
N CYS A 99 -9.62 2.30 -3.44
CA CYS A 99 -8.55 1.49 -2.83
C CYS A 99 -8.20 1.97 -1.40
N GLU A 100 -8.05 3.29 -1.20
CA GLU A 100 -7.78 3.86 0.14
C GLU A 100 -8.88 3.48 1.14
N LYS A 101 -10.17 3.67 0.77
CA LYS A 101 -11.29 3.29 1.64
C LYS A 101 -11.35 1.80 1.95
N GLU A 102 -10.94 0.98 1.00
CA GLU A 102 -10.93 -0.47 1.19
C GLU A 102 -9.81 -0.90 2.15
N LEU A 103 -8.62 -0.29 2.04
CA LEU A 103 -7.53 -0.51 3.01
C LEU A 103 -7.93 -0.09 4.43
N ASP A 104 -8.53 1.08 4.56
CA ASP A 104 -9.14 1.63 5.78
C ASP A 104 -10.16 0.65 6.43
N ARG A 105 -11.00 0.01 5.60
CA ARG A 105 -11.96 -0.99 6.06
C ARG A 105 -11.26 -2.25 6.56
N MET A 106 -10.28 -2.74 5.81
CA MET A 106 -9.53 -3.95 6.15
C MET A 106 -8.69 -3.76 7.42
N GLU A 107 -8.09 -2.58 7.61
CA GLU A 107 -7.38 -2.25 8.85
C GLU A 107 -8.31 -2.35 10.06
N ARG A 108 -9.47 -1.71 10.01
CA ARG A 108 -10.46 -1.77 11.10
C ARG A 108 -10.96 -3.19 11.38
N GLU A 109 -11.15 -3.99 10.35
CA GLU A 109 -11.57 -5.39 10.49
C GLU A 109 -10.51 -6.21 11.21
N ILE A 110 -9.24 -6.12 10.79
CA ILE A 110 -8.13 -6.83 11.44
C ILE A 110 -7.93 -6.35 12.89
N ASP A 111 -7.97 -5.03 13.14
CA ASP A 111 -7.80 -4.46 14.48
C ASP A 111 -8.88 -4.94 15.48
N GLN A 112 -10.12 -5.06 15.02
CA GLN A 112 -11.23 -5.58 15.82
C GLN A 112 -11.10 -7.08 16.11
N GLU A 113 -10.70 -7.88 15.13
CA GLU A 113 -10.64 -9.33 15.26
C GLU A 113 -9.42 -9.81 16.05
N ILE A 114 -8.26 -9.13 15.89
CA ILE A 114 -7.01 -9.56 16.51
C ILE A 114 -7.09 -9.59 18.04
N THR A 115 -7.84 -8.65 18.63
CA THR A 115 -7.97 -8.52 20.09
C THR A 115 -8.63 -9.76 20.72
N SER A 116 -9.59 -10.35 20.02
CA SER A 116 -10.27 -11.56 20.47
C SER A 116 -9.47 -12.83 20.18
N ALA A 117 -8.78 -12.87 19.03
CA ALA A 117 -8.03 -14.04 18.59
C ALA A 117 -6.74 -14.27 19.39
N ILE A 118 -5.98 -13.20 19.69
CA ILE A 118 -4.61 -13.30 20.25
C ILE A 118 -4.54 -13.98 21.64
N THR A 119 -5.63 -13.98 22.41
CA THR A 119 -5.69 -14.58 23.74
C THR A 119 -5.90 -16.09 23.73
N GLN A 120 -6.22 -16.67 22.58
CA GLN A 120 -6.64 -18.07 22.45
C GLN A 120 -5.72 -18.91 21.56
N VAL A 121 -4.70 -18.27 20.94
CA VAL A 121 -3.83 -18.92 19.97
C VAL A 121 -2.48 -19.35 20.56
N SER A 122 -1.77 -20.25 19.86
CA SER A 122 -0.40 -20.64 20.21
C SER A 122 0.59 -19.49 19.94
N GLU A 123 1.81 -19.58 20.49
CA GLU A 123 2.87 -18.60 20.25
C GLU A 123 3.17 -18.40 18.76
N VAL A 124 3.13 -19.46 17.96
CA VAL A 124 3.38 -19.38 16.49
C VAL A 124 2.26 -18.59 15.80
N GLU A 125 1.01 -18.89 16.13
CA GLU A 125 -0.16 -18.18 15.58
C GLU A 125 -0.20 -16.73 16.07
N ALA A 126 0.11 -16.47 17.33
CA ALA A 126 0.20 -15.11 17.85
C ALA A 126 1.24 -14.26 17.09
N ARG A 127 2.38 -14.87 16.70
CA ARG A 127 3.38 -14.22 15.87
C ARG A 127 2.83 -13.90 14.47
N GLU A 128 2.07 -14.78 13.88
CA GLU A 128 1.41 -14.58 12.59
C GLU A 128 0.35 -13.47 12.65
N LEU A 129 -0.48 -13.45 13.68
CA LEU A 129 -1.46 -12.39 13.91
C LEU A 129 -0.80 -11.02 14.10
N LEU A 130 0.29 -10.95 14.86
CA LEU A 130 1.05 -9.71 15.04
C LEU A 130 1.71 -9.23 13.74
N ALA A 131 2.16 -10.15 12.90
CA ALA A 131 2.64 -9.81 11.57
C ALA A 131 1.50 -9.25 10.69
N CYS A 132 0.31 -9.88 10.71
CA CYS A 132 -0.86 -9.37 10.00
C CYS A 132 -1.21 -7.95 10.41
N LEU A 133 -1.21 -7.66 11.73
CA LEU A 133 -1.45 -6.31 12.24
C LEU A 133 -0.44 -5.28 11.72
N LYS A 134 0.84 -5.62 11.72
CA LYS A 134 1.88 -4.71 11.21
C LYS A 134 1.77 -4.51 9.70
N PHE A 135 1.45 -5.58 8.97
CA PHE A 135 1.25 -5.50 7.53
C PHE A 135 0.12 -4.55 7.17
N ILE A 136 -1.05 -4.69 7.82
CA ILE A 136 -2.21 -3.87 7.46
C ILE A 136 -1.99 -2.39 7.78
N ILE A 137 -1.31 -2.07 8.88
CA ILE A 137 -0.96 -0.68 9.24
C ILE A 137 -0.07 -0.03 8.17
N ASP A 138 0.99 -0.72 7.72
CA ASP A 138 1.87 -0.17 6.69
C ASP A 138 1.18 -0.10 5.32
N LEU A 139 0.29 -1.04 4.97
CA LEU A 139 -0.49 -1.02 3.73
C LEU A 139 -1.52 0.12 3.70
N GLU A 140 -2.21 0.38 4.82
CA GLU A 140 -3.12 1.54 4.97
C GLU A 140 -2.36 2.84 4.79
N ARG A 141 -1.17 3.00 5.42
CA ARG A 141 -0.32 4.19 5.24
C ARG A 141 0.10 4.40 3.78
N ILE A 142 0.40 3.34 3.05
CA ILE A 142 0.67 3.42 1.61
C ILE A 142 -0.58 3.89 0.86
N GLY A 143 -1.76 3.39 1.20
CA GLY A 143 -3.04 3.83 0.67
C GLY A 143 -3.28 5.33 0.86
N ASP A 144 -3.13 5.81 2.08
CA ASP A 144 -3.23 7.22 2.47
C ASP A 144 -2.28 8.12 1.65
N LEU A 145 -1.01 7.70 1.54
CA LEU A 145 0.01 8.46 0.82
C LEU A 145 -0.28 8.52 -0.68
N THR A 146 -0.70 7.41 -1.29
CA THR A 146 -1.08 7.38 -2.71
C THR A 146 -2.32 8.24 -2.98
N TRP A 147 -3.30 8.23 -2.07
CA TRP A 147 -4.46 9.11 -2.15
C TRP A 147 -4.08 10.59 -1.99
N SER A 148 -3.20 10.92 -1.05
CA SER A 148 -2.68 12.28 -0.86
C SER A 148 -2.00 12.83 -2.12
N VAL A 149 -1.15 12.03 -2.78
CA VAL A 149 -0.53 12.37 -4.07
C VAL A 149 -1.60 12.62 -5.15
N THR A 150 -2.58 11.72 -5.24
CA THR A 150 -3.66 11.80 -6.23
C THR A 150 -4.50 13.06 -6.08
N GLN A 151 -4.82 13.47 -4.85
CA GLN A 151 -5.54 14.72 -4.58
C GLN A 151 -4.74 15.95 -5.01
N ARG A 152 -3.44 16.02 -4.66
CA ARG A 152 -2.56 17.14 -5.05
C ARG A 152 -2.40 17.21 -6.56
N LEU A 153 -2.19 16.06 -7.21
CA LEU A 153 -2.07 15.96 -8.65
C LEU A 153 -3.31 16.49 -9.37
N ARG A 154 -4.52 16.24 -8.84
CA ARG A 154 -5.77 16.76 -9.42
C ARG A 154 -5.78 18.28 -9.53
N HIS A 155 -5.20 19.00 -8.56
CA HIS A 155 -5.10 20.47 -8.59
C HIS A 155 -4.04 20.96 -9.58
N LEU A 156 -3.06 20.13 -9.94
CA LEU A 156 -1.99 20.44 -10.90
C LEU A 156 -2.26 19.87 -12.32
N THR A 157 -3.38 19.17 -12.53
CA THR A 157 -3.72 18.54 -13.81
C THR A 157 -3.67 19.57 -14.95
N GLY A 158 -2.92 19.28 -16.00
CA GLY A 158 -2.67 20.17 -17.13
C GLY A 158 -1.54 21.19 -16.94
N ARG A 159 -1.00 21.34 -15.72
CA ARG A 159 0.12 22.23 -15.41
C ARG A 159 1.41 21.47 -15.09
N LEU A 160 1.36 20.15 -14.93
CA LEU A 160 2.51 19.33 -14.54
C LEU A 160 3.57 19.37 -15.65
N LEU A 161 4.78 19.83 -15.32
CA LEU A 161 5.92 19.87 -16.23
C LEU A 161 6.31 18.45 -16.66
N LYS A 162 6.87 18.34 -17.88
CA LYS A 162 7.17 17.05 -18.49
C LYS A 162 8.15 16.20 -17.65
N ASP A 163 9.21 16.84 -17.14
CA ASP A 163 10.22 16.14 -16.34
C ASP A 163 9.67 15.71 -14.98
N ASP A 164 8.86 16.55 -14.34
CA ASP A 164 8.22 16.24 -13.07
C ASP A 164 7.22 15.09 -13.21
N ARG A 165 6.44 15.11 -14.29
CA ARG A 165 5.52 14.01 -14.63
C ARG A 165 6.28 12.69 -14.81
N ARG A 166 7.39 12.71 -15.53
CA ARG A 166 8.22 11.51 -15.76
C ARG A 166 8.74 10.96 -14.44
N ASP A 167 9.23 11.82 -13.56
CA ASP A 167 9.83 11.42 -12.29
C ASP A 167 8.76 10.85 -11.34
N LEU A 168 7.57 11.49 -11.23
CA LEU A 168 6.47 10.94 -10.45
C LEU A 168 5.94 9.60 -11.00
N ILE A 169 5.91 9.42 -12.32
CA ILE A 169 5.55 8.14 -12.95
C ILE A 169 6.58 7.06 -12.57
N ALA A 170 7.87 7.38 -12.62
CA ALA A 170 8.93 6.45 -12.24
C ALA A 170 8.78 6.01 -10.77
N MET A 171 8.51 6.94 -9.84
CA MET A 171 8.27 6.62 -8.43
C MET A 171 7.04 5.71 -8.26
N ALA A 172 5.94 5.99 -8.97
CA ALA A 172 4.75 5.15 -8.94
C ALA A 172 5.00 3.74 -9.48
N GLU A 173 5.81 3.59 -10.54
CA GLU A 173 6.21 2.30 -11.10
C GLU A 173 7.08 1.48 -10.14
N ILE A 174 8.01 2.14 -9.44
CA ILE A 174 8.84 1.48 -8.43
C ILE A 174 7.96 1.00 -7.28
N LEU A 175 7.08 1.86 -6.75
CA LEU A 175 6.17 1.51 -5.65
C LEU A 175 5.24 0.33 -6.03
N GLU A 176 4.66 0.34 -7.23
CA GLU A 176 3.82 -0.76 -7.73
C GLU A 176 4.58 -2.09 -7.73
N LYS A 177 5.84 -2.08 -8.21
CA LYS A 177 6.70 -3.28 -8.22
C LYS A 177 7.09 -3.73 -6.81
N MET A 178 7.37 -2.79 -5.90
CA MET A 178 7.65 -3.13 -4.50
C MET A 178 6.46 -3.86 -3.87
N LEU A 179 5.23 -3.36 -4.05
CA LEU A 179 4.02 -3.97 -3.52
C LEU A 179 3.71 -5.33 -4.16
N GLU A 180 3.99 -5.50 -5.45
CA GLU A 180 3.88 -6.80 -6.11
C GLU A 180 4.83 -7.83 -5.51
N ASN A 181 6.08 -7.44 -5.25
CA ASN A 181 7.07 -8.32 -4.61
C ASN A 181 6.69 -8.63 -3.15
N ILE A 182 6.18 -7.66 -2.38
CA ILE A 182 5.67 -7.91 -1.03
C ILE A 182 4.54 -8.93 -1.05
N HIS A 183 3.55 -8.77 -1.94
CA HIS A 183 2.47 -9.74 -2.09
C HIS A 183 2.99 -11.15 -2.41
N GLN A 184 3.91 -11.28 -3.38
CA GLN A 184 4.48 -12.56 -3.76
C GLN A 184 5.25 -13.21 -2.61
N GLY A 185 6.08 -12.45 -1.89
CA GLY A 185 6.83 -12.91 -0.74
C GLY A 185 5.92 -13.34 0.41
N PHE A 186 4.85 -12.59 0.67
CA PHE A 186 3.87 -12.91 1.72
C PHE A 186 3.14 -14.22 1.43
N VAL A 187 2.61 -14.39 0.21
CA VAL A 187 1.87 -15.60 -0.19
C VAL A 187 2.75 -16.85 -0.21
N LYS A 188 3.96 -16.73 -0.75
CA LYS A 188 4.88 -17.86 -0.91
C LYS A 188 5.76 -18.13 0.31
N ARG A 189 5.75 -17.23 1.31
CA ARG A 189 6.71 -17.23 2.42
C ARG A 189 8.17 -17.22 1.93
N ASP A 190 8.42 -16.46 0.86
CA ASP A 190 9.71 -16.36 0.17
C ASP A 190 10.36 -15.00 0.47
N LEU A 191 11.66 -15.04 0.84
CA LEU A 191 12.43 -13.85 1.21
C LEU A 191 13.14 -13.18 0.04
N GLU A 192 13.23 -13.82 -1.11
CA GLU A 192 13.89 -13.22 -2.29
C GLU A 192 13.18 -11.93 -2.74
N PRO A 193 11.83 -11.91 -2.86
CA PRO A 193 11.09 -10.68 -3.16
C PRO A 193 11.28 -9.58 -2.10
N ALA A 194 11.33 -9.93 -0.81
CA ALA A 194 11.58 -8.96 0.26
C ALA A 194 12.98 -8.35 0.17
N ASN A 195 14.00 -9.15 -0.12
CA ASN A 195 15.36 -8.66 -0.36
C ASN A 195 15.42 -7.69 -1.54
N TRP A 196 14.66 -7.95 -2.59
CA TRP A 196 14.56 -7.05 -3.73
C TRP A 196 13.97 -5.71 -3.32
N VAL A 197 12.86 -5.70 -2.58
CA VAL A 197 12.20 -4.48 -2.08
C VAL A 197 13.17 -3.63 -1.23
N MET A 198 13.90 -4.26 -0.32
CA MET A 198 14.85 -3.57 0.56
C MET A 198 16.04 -2.94 -0.19
N LYS A 199 16.40 -3.46 -1.38
CA LYS A 199 17.44 -2.88 -2.23
C LYS A 199 16.89 -1.76 -3.12
N THR A 200 15.66 -1.88 -3.56
CA THR A 200 15.00 -0.96 -4.50
C THR A 200 14.54 0.34 -3.84
N ASP A 201 14.34 0.35 -2.52
CA ASP A 201 13.97 1.53 -1.74
C ASP A 201 14.83 2.77 -2.08
N SER A 202 16.14 2.60 -2.19
CA SER A 202 17.05 3.69 -2.57
C SER A 202 16.79 4.30 -3.96
N GLU A 203 16.07 3.63 -4.85
CA GLU A 203 15.73 4.17 -6.16
C GLU A 203 14.65 5.27 -6.06
N ILE A 204 13.65 5.08 -5.18
CA ILE A 204 12.65 6.12 -4.88
C ILE A 204 13.34 7.33 -4.25
N ASP A 205 14.23 7.13 -3.28
CA ASP A 205 15.01 8.18 -2.63
C ASP A 205 15.80 9.01 -3.63
N HIS A 206 16.48 8.35 -4.58
CA HIS A 206 17.25 9.05 -5.61
C HIS A 206 16.38 9.95 -6.48
N VAL A 207 15.21 9.48 -6.90
CA VAL A 207 14.27 10.29 -7.71
C VAL A 207 13.72 11.44 -6.87
N CYS A 208 13.35 11.19 -5.60
CA CYS A 208 12.89 12.20 -4.65
C CYS A 208 13.93 13.32 -4.51
N HIS A 209 15.19 12.99 -4.22
CA HIS A 209 16.28 13.94 -4.10
C HIS A 209 16.52 14.72 -5.40
N ALA A 210 16.39 14.10 -6.57
CA ALA A 210 16.55 14.78 -7.85
C ALA A 210 15.44 15.83 -8.07
N VAL A 211 14.19 15.51 -7.72
CA VAL A 211 13.06 16.45 -7.73
C VAL A 211 13.32 17.61 -6.78
N PHE A 212 13.72 17.32 -5.53
CA PHE A 212 14.04 18.36 -4.53
C PHE A 212 15.12 19.31 -5.03
N ARG A 213 16.26 18.80 -5.52
CA ARG A 213 17.35 19.63 -6.04
C ARG A 213 16.87 20.55 -7.17
N ARG A 214 16.14 20.02 -8.15
CA ARG A 214 15.62 20.78 -9.27
C ARG A 214 14.73 21.93 -8.83
N HIS A 215 13.84 21.72 -7.88
CA HIS A 215 12.88 22.73 -7.43
C HIS A 215 13.42 23.72 -6.41
N LEU A 216 14.43 23.35 -5.61
CA LEU A 216 15.11 24.27 -4.72
C LEU A 216 16.06 25.21 -5.48
N GLU A 217 16.65 24.76 -6.58
CA GLU A 217 17.57 25.55 -7.42
C GLU A 217 16.82 26.39 -8.49
N SER A 218 15.61 25.99 -8.88
CA SER A 218 14.84 26.66 -9.93
C SER A 218 14.18 27.94 -9.42
N LYS A 219 14.34 29.01 -10.19
CA LYS A 219 13.62 30.29 -10.02
C LYS A 219 12.41 30.45 -10.94
N ASP A 220 12.19 29.47 -11.82
CA ASP A 220 11.21 29.58 -12.91
C ASP A 220 9.83 29.04 -12.52
N CYS A 221 9.74 28.27 -11.42
CA CYS A 221 8.50 27.69 -10.93
C CYS A 221 7.87 28.56 -9.83
N SER A 222 6.54 28.62 -9.78
CA SER A 222 5.85 29.27 -8.67
C SER A 222 6.08 28.48 -7.37
N PHE A 223 6.06 29.18 -6.24
CA PHE A 223 6.20 28.58 -4.91
C PHE A 223 5.15 27.49 -4.68
N ASP A 224 3.89 27.73 -5.03
CA ASP A 224 2.79 26.77 -4.83
C ASP A 224 2.98 25.50 -5.67
N TYR A 225 3.48 25.64 -6.90
CA TYR A 225 3.79 24.50 -7.76
C TYR A 225 4.91 23.64 -7.16
N SER A 226 6.04 24.28 -6.85
CA SER A 226 7.20 23.58 -6.28
C SER A 226 6.86 22.91 -4.96
N THR A 227 6.15 23.60 -4.06
CA THR A 227 5.71 23.02 -2.77
C THR A 227 4.83 21.80 -2.98
N SER A 228 3.84 21.88 -3.87
CA SER A 228 2.95 20.75 -4.17
C SER A 228 3.71 19.55 -4.71
N LEU A 229 4.69 19.79 -5.60
CA LEU A 229 5.50 18.74 -6.18
C LEU A 229 6.44 18.08 -5.16
N LEU A 230 7.11 18.88 -4.33
CA LEU A 230 7.98 18.38 -3.27
C LEU A 230 7.21 17.52 -2.27
N LEU A 231 5.99 17.93 -1.89
CA LEU A 231 5.12 17.15 -1.01
C LEU A 231 4.65 15.84 -1.65
N MET A 232 4.43 15.80 -2.98
CA MET A 232 4.12 14.55 -3.69
C MET A 232 5.34 13.63 -3.75
N ALA A 233 6.52 14.13 -4.05
CA ALA A 233 7.75 13.35 -4.07
C ALA A 233 8.07 12.76 -2.68
N GLN A 234 7.91 13.54 -1.63
CA GLN A 234 8.07 13.08 -0.24
C GLN A 234 7.03 12.02 0.15
N ALA A 235 5.80 12.13 -0.34
CA ALA A 235 4.79 11.10 -0.09
C ALA A 235 5.14 9.76 -0.75
N PHE A 236 5.73 9.78 -1.95
CA PHE A 236 6.25 8.56 -2.58
C PHE A 236 7.43 7.95 -1.81
N GLU A 237 8.38 8.77 -1.37
CA GLU A 237 9.51 8.31 -0.56
C GLU A 237 9.01 7.63 0.72
N ARG A 238 8.07 8.25 1.45
CA ARG A 238 7.46 7.65 2.64
C ARG A 238 6.69 6.36 2.33
N ALA A 239 6.00 6.29 1.19
CA ALA A 239 5.32 5.05 0.76
C ALA A 239 6.33 3.93 0.46
N GLY A 240 7.50 4.27 -0.10
CA GLY A 240 8.63 3.36 -0.26
C GLY A 240 9.16 2.85 1.07
N ASP A 241 9.34 3.74 2.06
CA ASP A 241 9.75 3.37 3.42
C ASP A 241 8.76 2.37 4.07
N HIS A 242 7.44 2.60 3.92
CA HIS A 242 6.43 1.65 4.41
C HIS A 242 6.51 0.30 3.66
N ALA A 243 6.72 0.30 2.35
CA ALA A 243 6.92 -0.94 1.59
C ALA A 243 8.19 -1.70 2.03
N LYS A 244 9.27 -0.99 2.38
CA LYS A 244 10.46 -1.56 2.98
C LYS A 244 10.20 -2.17 4.35
N ASN A 245 9.41 -1.49 5.21
CA ASN A 245 8.99 -2.05 6.50
C ASN A 245 8.25 -3.38 6.32
N LEU A 246 7.37 -3.48 5.32
CA LEU A 246 6.71 -4.75 4.96
C LEU A 246 7.73 -5.83 4.58
N GLY A 247 8.79 -5.48 3.84
CA GLY A 247 9.90 -6.39 3.55
C GLY A 247 10.61 -6.88 4.80
N GLU A 248 10.93 -5.99 5.76
CA GLU A 248 11.55 -6.34 7.04
C GLU A 248 10.63 -7.22 7.90
N GLU A 249 9.32 -6.95 7.89
CA GLU A 249 8.35 -7.75 8.63
C GLU A 249 8.16 -9.16 8.01
N LEU A 250 8.28 -9.27 6.68
CA LEU A 250 8.28 -10.57 6.01
C LEU A 250 9.47 -11.46 6.45
N PHE A 251 10.66 -10.87 6.65
CA PHE A 251 11.79 -11.59 7.26
C PHE A 251 11.45 -12.06 8.66
N HIS A 252 10.84 -11.19 9.47
CA HIS A 252 10.43 -11.55 10.83
C HIS A 252 9.39 -12.69 10.84
N LEU A 253 8.44 -12.66 9.91
CA LEU A 253 7.41 -13.68 9.77
C LEU A 253 7.98 -15.05 9.37
N VAL A 254 8.92 -15.08 8.42
CA VAL A 254 9.48 -16.33 7.88
C VAL A 254 10.59 -16.90 8.76
N GLU A 255 11.52 -16.09 9.23
CA GLU A 255 12.69 -16.54 10.00
C GLU A 255 12.53 -16.45 11.53
N GLY A 256 11.50 -15.77 12.01
CA GLY A 256 11.29 -15.53 13.44
C GLY A 256 12.31 -14.57 14.07
N ARG A 257 13.11 -13.87 13.27
CA ARG A 257 14.16 -12.93 13.69
C ARG A 257 13.89 -11.54 13.16
N SER A 258 14.09 -10.50 13.99
CA SER A 258 13.94 -9.10 13.55
C SER A 258 15.23 -8.61 12.90
N MET A 259 15.18 -8.22 11.64
CA MET A 259 16.30 -7.63 10.89
C MET A 259 16.63 -6.20 11.35
N ARG A 260 15.69 -5.48 11.99
CA ARG A 260 15.84 -4.07 12.41
C ARG A 260 17.03 -3.81 13.34
N HIS A 261 17.53 -4.82 14.07
CA HIS A 261 18.62 -4.68 15.04
C HIS A 261 19.96 -5.20 14.55
N GLU A 262 20.03 -6.03 13.51
CA GLU A 262 21.29 -6.60 13.02
C GLU A 262 22.10 -5.58 12.21
N ARG A 263 21.47 -4.73 11.38
CA ARG A 263 22.14 -3.65 10.63
C ARG A 263 22.81 -2.60 11.53
N LYS A 264 22.24 -2.30 12.69
CA LYS A 264 22.86 -1.37 13.66
C LYS A 264 24.08 -1.97 14.37
N ARG A 265 24.18 -3.29 14.46
CA ARG A 265 25.36 -3.97 15.05
C ARG A 265 26.53 -4.04 14.08
N SER A 266 26.29 -4.41 12.82
CA SER A 266 27.34 -4.49 11.80
C SER A 266 27.95 -3.12 11.46
N ALA A 267 27.16 -2.05 11.46
CA ALA A 267 27.67 -0.69 11.25
C ALA A 267 28.54 -0.18 12.41
N LYS A 268 28.33 -0.68 13.65
CA LYS A 268 29.19 -0.31 14.81
C LYS A 268 30.49 -1.12 14.90
N THR A 269 30.52 -2.32 14.33
CA THR A 269 31.73 -3.18 14.34
C THR A 269 32.69 -2.82 13.21
N GLY A 270 32.22 -2.25 12.10
CA GLY A 270 33.06 -1.79 10.98
C GLY A 270 33.70 -0.42 11.17
N ALA A 271 33.39 0.31 12.27
CA ALA A 271 33.94 1.62 12.58
C ALA A 271 35.11 1.56 13.63
N GLN A 272 35.53 0.36 14.03
CA GLN A 272 36.58 0.12 15.03
C GLN A 272 37.75 -0.72 14.49
N SER A 273 37.90 -0.86 13.18
CA SER A 273 39.04 -1.52 12.55
C SER A 273 39.83 -0.54 11.65
#